data_c08df411d1d0d20d978bca8f9bd06d1e
#
_entry.id   c08df411d1d0d20d978bca8f9bd06d1e
#
_cell.length_a   1.000
_cell.length_b   1.000
_cell.length_c   1.000
_cell.angle_alpha   90.00
_cell.angle_beta   90.00
_cell.angle_gamma   90.00
#
_symmetry.space_group_name_H-M   'P 1'
#
loop_
_entity.id
_entity.type
_entity.pdbx_description
1 polymer ?
#
loop_
_entity_poly.entity_id
_entity_poly.type
_entity_poly.pdbx_seq_one_letter_code
_entity_poly.pdbx_strand_id
1 'polypeptide(L)'
;HRLDEEELRHVYAHPMTAYLILQTFPQFHPEISTAVFEHHERLDGSGYPRGLKGEEIGRPGQILMLAEAVTTLFEKSWHMHGASRLSVMLKMNRRKFDRDLIGHLVSLLQDGAAPETNGLGEASATTVVTQLDQLAEVFRFWRSAHQACAVESPRSAVSPLVTFVDRRLADLERTLLETGFQPDELAALTAVIEDDAAALAEVRLMACESRKQVGDILNEVRRRWTELPSDESGRAIVEDWGRYSDAFLKA
;
A
#
# COMPACT_ATOMS: atom_id res chain seq x y z
N HIS A 1 -3.61 -7.93 -15.87
CA HIS A 1 -2.37 -7.69 -16.64
C HIS A 1 -1.40 -7.01 -15.71
N ARG A 2 -0.21 -7.58 -15.53
CA ARG A 2 0.87 -6.96 -14.75
C ARG A 2 1.68 -6.13 -15.72
N LEU A 3 1.88 -4.86 -15.39
CA LEU A 3 2.67 -3.95 -16.20
C LEU A 3 4.12 -4.45 -16.30
N ASP A 4 4.71 -4.36 -17.48
CA ASP A 4 6.13 -4.60 -17.67
C ASP A 4 6.98 -3.41 -17.18
N GLU A 5 8.30 -3.52 -17.29
CA GLU A 5 9.21 -2.51 -16.75
C GLU A 5 9.16 -1.18 -17.53
N GLU A 6 8.86 -1.23 -18.81
CA GLU A 6 8.71 -0.04 -19.66
C GLU A 6 7.37 0.65 -19.39
N GLU A 7 6.29 -0.12 -19.28
CA GLU A 7 4.96 0.38 -18.90
C GLU A 7 5.00 1.04 -17.52
N LEU A 8 5.70 0.43 -16.54
CA LEU A 8 5.89 1.01 -15.21
C LEU A 8 6.64 2.35 -15.25
N ARG A 9 7.67 2.48 -16.08
CA ARG A 9 8.39 3.77 -16.25
C ARG A 9 7.45 4.86 -16.78
N HIS A 10 6.60 4.54 -17.74
CA HIS A 10 5.61 5.49 -18.26
C HIS A 10 4.61 5.91 -17.17
N VAL A 11 4.12 4.95 -16.36
CA VAL A 11 3.24 5.25 -15.24
C VAL A 11 3.92 6.16 -14.23
N TYR A 12 5.17 5.93 -13.87
CA TYR A 12 5.89 6.81 -12.92
C TYR A 12 6.28 8.17 -13.50
N ALA A 13 6.38 8.29 -14.82
CA ALA A 13 6.74 9.54 -15.48
C ALA A 13 5.56 10.49 -15.72
N HIS A 14 4.30 9.99 -15.68
CA HIS A 14 3.16 10.82 -16.08
C HIS A 14 2.93 12.07 -15.21
N PRO A 15 3.21 12.11 -13.88
CA PRO A 15 3.03 13.35 -13.11
C PRO A 15 3.98 14.45 -13.59
N MET A 16 5.23 14.10 -13.92
CA MET A 16 6.18 15.03 -14.48
C MET A 16 5.76 15.50 -15.87
N THR A 17 5.32 14.57 -16.72
CA THR A 17 4.85 14.89 -18.08
C THR A 17 3.66 15.85 -18.03
N ALA A 18 2.67 15.56 -17.19
CA ALA A 18 1.49 16.41 -17.01
C ALA A 18 1.87 17.79 -16.45
N TYR A 19 2.77 17.86 -15.47
CA TYR A 19 3.31 19.10 -14.94
C TYR A 19 3.94 19.96 -16.04
N LEU A 20 4.84 19.39 -16.86
CA LEU A 20 5.51 20.12 -17.94
C LEU A 20 4.51 20.61 -19.00
N ILE A 21 3.51 19.82 -19.34
CA ILE A 21 2.45 20.22 -20.27
C ILE A 21 1.67 21.40 -19.69
N LEU A 22 1.22 21.33 -18.43
CA LEU A 22 0.46 22.39 -17.79
C LEU A 22 1.23 23.70 -17.70
N GLN A 23 2.54 23.65 -17.53
CA GLN A 23 3.40 24.85 -17.51
C GLN A 23 3.42 25.61 -18.85
N THR A 24 3.05 24.97 -19.95
CA THR A 24 2.96 25.65 -21.27
C THR A 24 1.68 26.49 -21.41
N PHE A 25 0.74 26.41 -20.47
CA PHE A 25 -0.55 27.07 -20.49
C PHE A 25 -0.61 28.19 -19.44
N PRO A 26 -0.37 29.47 -19.80
CA PRO A 26 -0.26 30.57 -18.85
C PRO A 26 -1.57 30.92 -18.12
N GLN A 27 -2.70 30.38 -18.58
CA GLN A 27 -4.00 30.56 -17.95
C GLN A 27 -4.18 29.72 -16.66
N PHE A 28 -3.35 28.71 -16.43
CA PHE A 28 -3.40 27.92 -15.20
C PHE A 28 -2.48 28.50 -14.13
N HIS A 29 -3.02 28.62 -12.92
CA HIS A 29 -2.21 29.04 -11.79
C HIS A 29 -1.09 27.98 -11.51
N PRO A 30 0.14 28.41 -11.16
CA PRO A 30 1.24 27.46 -10.91
C PRO A 30 0.96 26.40 -9.87
N GLU A 31 0.09 26.66 -8.89
CA GLU A 31 -0.34 25.67 -7.90
C GLU A 31 -1.06 24.47 -8.52
N ILE A 32 -1.76 24.64 -9.64
CA ILE A 32 -2.47 23.55 -10.33
C ILE A 32 -1.44 22.57 -10.89
N SER A 33 -0.43 23.05 -11.59
CA SER A 33 0.63 22.19 -12.13
C SER A 33 1.41 21.50 -11.02
N THR A 34 1.68 22.21 -9.91
CA THR A 34 2.33 21.64 -8.73
C THR A 34 1.47 20.54 -8.09
N ALA A 35 0.17 20.78 -7.90
CA ALA A 35 -0.76 19.77 -7.37
C ALA A 35 -0.80 18.51 -8.25
N VAL A 36 -0.82 18.68 -9.58
CA VAL A 36 -0.75 17.57 -10.53
C VAL A 36 0.59 16.84 -10.44
N PHE A 37 1.70 17.55 -10.19
CA PHE A 37 3.00 16.90 -9.99
C PHE A 37 3.05 16.08 -8.70
N GLU A 38 2.30 16.48 -7.67
CA GLU A 38 2.31 15.91 -6.33
C GLU A 38 1.25 14.82 -6.08
N HIS A 39 0.32 14.58 -6.99
CA HIS A 39 -0.84 13.71 -6.73
C HIS A 39 -0.51 12.24 -6.44
N HIS A 40 0.68 11.78 -6.80
CA HIS A 40 1.20 10.48 -6.42
C HIS A 40 2.19 10.49 -5.26
N GLU A 41 2.47 11.66 -4.67
CA GLU A 41 3.19 11.71 -3.40
C GLU A 41 2.36 11.10 -2.27
N ARG A 42 2.96 10.82 -1.12
CA ARG A 42 2.29 10.28 0.08
C ARG A 42 2.90 10.93 1.31
N LEU A 43 2.09 11.31 2.30
CA LEU A 43 2.57 12.02 3.50
C LEU A 43 3.67 11.26 4.26
N ASP A 44 3.71 9.94 4.15
CA ASP A 44 4.75 9.09 4.73
C ASP A 44 6.06 9.04 3.90
N GLY A 45 6.10 9.69 2.74
CA GLY A 45 7.23 9.71 1.81
C GLY A 45 7.35 8.47 0.93
N SER A 46 6.34 7.61 0.91
CA SER A 46 6.31 6.43 0.05
C SER A 46 5.89 6.72 -1.39
N GLY A 47 5.49 7.96 -1.66
CA GLY A 47 5.04 8.41 -2.96
C GLY A 47 6.14 8.65 -3.98
N TYR A 48 5.76 9.21 -5.11
CA TYR A 48 6.64 9.58 -6.21
C TYR A 48 6.11 10.86 -6.91
N PRO A 49 6.89 11.59 -7.68
CA PRO A 49 8.25 11.28 -8.12
C PRO A 49 9.36 11.74 -7.17
N ARG A 50 9.07 12.64 -6.21
CA ARG A 50 10.10 13.26 -5.34
C ARG A 50 10.22 12.58 -3.97
N GLY A 51 9.22 11.80 -3.54
CA GLY A 51 9.15 11.20 -2.20
C GLY A 51 8.98 12.23 -1.10
N LEU A 52 8.19 13.27 -1.34
CA LEU A 52 7.88 14.33 -0.38
C LEU A 52 7.16 13.78 0.84
N LYS A 53 7.28 14.50 1.98
CA LYS A 53 6.70 14.10 3.26
C LYS A 53 5.89 15.22 3.88
N GLY A 54 4.78 14.85 4.52
CA GLY A 54 4.00 15.76 5.35
C GLY A 54 3.70 17.09 4.66
N GLU A 55 4.14 18.19 5.28
CA GLU A 55 3.90 19.57 4.84
C GLU A 55 4.68 19.97 3.57
N GLU A 56 5.62 19.16 3.10
CA GLU A 56 6.31 19.40 1.81
C GLU A 56 5.35 19.24 0.62
N ILE A 57 4.21 18.55 0.82
CA ILE A 57 3.16 18.36 -0.17
C ILE A 57 2.12 19.48 0.00
N GLY A 58 1.91 20.27 -1.04
CA GLY A 58 0.92 21.35 -1.02
C GLY A 58 -0.51 20.85 -0.78
N ARG A 59 -1.35 21.65 -0.12
CA ARG A 59 -2.74 21.26 0.19
C ARG A 59 -3.55 20.82 -1.05
N PRO A 60 -3.47 21.49 -2.22
CA PRO A 60 -4.12 21.01 -3.45
C PRO A 60 -3.61 19.63 -3.90
N GLY A 61 -2.31 19.35 -3.75
CA GLY A 61 -1.70 18.05 -4.01
C GLY A 61 -2.26 16.95 -3.09
N GLN A 62 -2.41 17.25 -1.79
CA GLN A 62 -3.00 16.32 -0.81
C GLN A 62 -4.46 15.99 -1.14
N ILE A 63 -5.24 16.98 -1.58
CA ILE A 63 -6.65 16.77 -1.99
C ILE A 63 -6.70 15.88 -3.24
N LEU A 64 -5.90 16.18 -4.25
CA LEU A 64 -5.88 15.44 -5.51
C LEU A 64 -5.42 13.99 -5.30
N MET A 65 -4.42 13.80 -4.46
CA MET A 65 -3.92 12.48 -4.04
C MET A 65 -5.01 11.60 -3.41
N LEU A 66 -5.81 12.18 -2.49
CA LEU A 66 -6.91 11.44 -1.86
C LEU A 66 -8.04 11.18 -2.86
N ALA A 67 -8.41 12.18 -3.68
CA ALA A 67 -9.45 12.06 -4.69
C ALA A 67 -9.14 10.95 -5.70
N GLU A 68 -7.90 10.85 -6.18
CA GLU A 68 -7.48 9.79 -7.09
C GLU A 68 -7.54 8.40 -6.44
N ALA A 69 -7.07 8.27 -5.19
CA ALA A 69 -7.13 7.01 -4.46
C ALA A 69 -8.58 6.53 -4.30
N VAL A 70 -9.50 7.45 -4.00
CA VAL A 70 -10.94 7.18 -3.91
C VAL A 70 -11.51 6.79 -5.28
N THR A 71 -11.25 7.58 -6.33
CA THR A 71 -11.76 7.32 -7.68
C THR A 71 -11.31 5.96 -8.20
N THR A 72 -10.05 5.59 -8.00
CA THR A 72 -9.52 4.28 -8.39
C THR A 72 -10.27 3.12 -7.72
N LEU A 73 -10.71 3.29 -6.47
CA LEU A 73 -11.52 2.29 -5.77
C LEU A 73 -12.94 2.24 -6.34
N PHE A 74 -13.51 3.39 -6.65
CA PHE A 74 -14.86 3.49 -7.23
C PHE A 74 -14.91 2.84 -8.61
N GLU A 75 -13.96 3.14 -9.49
CA GLU A 75 -13.92 2.57 -10.84
C GLU A 75 -13.79 1.04 -10.85
N LYS A 76 -12.99 0.50 -9.93
CA LYS A 76 -12.72 -0.95 -9.89
C LYS A 76 -13.78 -1.76 -9.16
N SER A 77 -14.60 -1.18 -8.31
CA SER A 77 -15.35 -1.97 -7.32
C SER A 77 -16.62 -1.32 -6.76
N TRP A 78 -17.11 -0.23 -7.34
CA TRP A 78 -18.29 0.46 -6.80
C TRP A 78 -19.52 -0.42 -6.63
N HIS A 79 -19.72 -1.36 -7.55
CA HIS A 79 -20.85 -2.32 -7.50
C HIS A 79 -20.69 -3.40 -6.42
N MET A 80 -19.56 -3.45 -5.71
CA MET A 80 -19.22 -4.51 -4.77
C MET A 80 -18.57 -3.93 -3.51
N HIS A 81 -19.36 -3.33 -2.59
CA HIS A 81 -18.89 -2.89 -1.27
C HIS A 81 -18.04 -1.60 -1.22
N GLY A 82 -18.37 -0.61 -2.00
CA GLY A 82 -17.62 0.65 -2.12
C GLY A 82 -17.29 1.31 -0.76
N ALA A 83 -18.28 1.47 0.11
CA ALA A 83 -18.10 2.16 1.40
C ALA A 83 -17.22 1.36 2.40
N SER A 84 -17.44 0.06 2.57
CA SER A 84 -16.66 -0.78 3.47
C SER A 84 -15.21 -0.90 3.00
N ARG A 85 -15.00 -1.08 1.69
CA ARG A 85 -13.66 -1.15 1.11
C ARG A 85 -12.91 0.17 1.25
N LEU A 86 -13.59 1.29 1.06
CA LEU A 86 -13.01 2.60 1.26
C LEU A 86 -12.63 2.83 2.72
N SER A 87 -13.49 2.44 3.69
CA SER A 87 -13.19 2.52 5.11
C SER A 87 -11.92 1.74 5.46
N VAL A 88 -11.81 0.48 5.03
CA VAL A 88 -10.61 -0.34 5.26
C VAL A 88 -9.37 0.28 4.60
N MET A 89 -9.49 0.72 3.34
CA MET A 89 -8.37 1.37 2.64
C MET A 89 -7.88 2.62 3.40
N LEU A 90 -8.80 3.46 3.87
CA LEU A 90 -8.45 4.67 4.62
C LEU A 90 -7.83 4.33 5.98
N LYS A 91 -8.36 3.33 6.70
CA LYS A 91 -7.76 2.84 7.96
C LYS A 91 -6.33 2.36 7.74
N MET A 92 -6.10 1.53 6.73
CA MET A 92 -4.78 0.94 6.43
C MET A 92 -3.78 1.92 5.81
N ASN A 93 -4.24 3.01 5.21
CA ASN A 93 -3.39 4.02 4.58
C ASN A 93 -3.39 5.37 5.32
N ARG A 94 -3.84 5.40 6.57
CA ARG A 94 -4.00 6.63 7.37
C ARG A 94 -2.73 7.48 7.51
N ARG A 95 -1.54 6.92 7.29
CA ARG A 95 -0.27 7.65 7.31
C ARG A 95 0.07 8.29 5.96
N LYS A 96 -0.58 7.83 4.90
CA LYS A 96 -0.37 8.31 3.53
C LYS A 96 -1.20 9.54 3.19
N PHE A 97 -2.30 9.76 3.94
CA PHE A 97 -3.28 10.81 3.66
C PHE A 97 -3.50 11.71 4.88
N ASP A 98 -3.91 12.93 4.64
CA ASP A 98 -4.27 13.90 5.69
C ASP A 98 -5.53 13.45 6.45
N ARG A 99 -5.47 13.54 7.79
CA ARG A 99 -6.54 13.04 8.68
C ARG A 99 -7.82 13.85 8.56
N ASP A 100 -7.72 15.15 8.36
CA ASP A 100 -8.89 16.02 8.27
C ASP A 100 -9.61 15.79 6.94
N LEU A 101 -8.85 15.59 5.84
CA LEU A 101 -9.42 15.21 4.54
C LEU A 101 -10.12 13.85 4.62
N ILE A 102 -9.50 12.85 5.28
CA ILE A 102 -10.14 11.55 5.53
C ILE A 102 -11.42 11.74 6.33
N GLY A 103 -11.39 12.52 7.42
CA GLY A 103 -12.56 12.79 8.27
C GLY A 103 -13.74 13.37 7.50
N HIS A 104 -13.49 14.35 6.65
CA HIS A 104 -14.52 14.95 5.78
C HIS A 104 -15.11 13.92 4.80
N LEU A 105 -14.26 13.09 4.18
CA LEU A 105 -14.70 12.05 3.26
C LEU A 105 -15.56 10.99 3.96
N VAL A 106 -15.14 10.50 5.12
CA VAL A 106 -15.89 9.48 5.90
C VAL A 106 -17.26 10.03 6.33
N SER A 107 -17.34 11.29 6.75
CA SER A 107 -18.62 11.94 7.08
C SER A 107 -19.60 11.96 5.89
N LEU A 108 -19.11 12.32 4.70
CA LEU A 108 -19.93 12.31 3.47
C LEU A 108 -20.44 10.92 3.08
N LEU A 109 -19.67 9.88 3.40
CA LEU A 109 -20.03 8.49 3.07
C LEU A 109 -21.03 7.90 4.06
N GLN A 110 -21.01 8.30 5.33
CA GLN A 110 -21.92 7.82 6.34
C GLN A 110 -23.35 8.34 6.14
N ASP A 111 -23.51 9.51 5.54
CA ASP A 111 -24.80 10.10 5.24
C ASP A 111 -25.54 9.42 4.05
N GLY A 112 -24.87 8.55 3.30
CA GLY A 112 -25.38 8.02 2.02
C GLY A 112 -25.52 6.49 1.88
N ALA A 113 -25.06 5.65 2.81
CA ALA A 113 -25.00 4.22 2.56
C ALA A 113 -25.47 3.35 3.73
N ALA A 114 -26.54 2.59 3.47
CA ALA A 114 -26.79 1.37 4.24
C ALA A 114 -25.64 0.36 3.98
N PRO A 115 -25.21 -0.43 4.97
CA PRO A 115 -24.16 -1.44 4.77
C PRO A 115 -24.70 -2.53 3.83
N GLU A 116 -24.27 -2.49 2.59
CA GLU A 116 -24.55 -3.57 1.64
C GLU A 116 -23.58 -4.73 1.90
N THR A 117 -24.08 -5.79 2.49
CA THR A 117 -23.35 -7.05 2.70
C THR A 117 -23.33 -7.97 1.47
N ASN A 118 -24.03 -7.60 0.38
CA ASN A 118 -24.22 -8.44 -0.79
C ASN A 118 -23.18 -8.17 -1.87
N GLY A 119 -22.25 -9.11 -2.09
CA GLY A 119 -21.40 -9.10 -3.30
C GLY A 119 -19.92 -9.46 -3.14
N LEU A 120 -19.39 -9.68 -1.95
CA LEU A 120 -18.15 -10.44 -1.81
C LEU A 120 -18.51 -11.88 -2.17
N GLY A 121 -18.14 -12.37 -3.36
CA GLY A 121 -18.32 -13.77 -3.69
C GLY A 121 -17.94 -14.62 -2.49
N GLU A 122 -18.64 -15.74 -2.24
CA GLU A 122 -18.50 -16.63 -1.10
C GLU A 122 -17.06 -17.18 -0.95
N ALA A 123 -16.12 -16.31 -0.57
CA ALA A 123 -14.85 -16.81 -0.07
C ALA A 123 -15.10 -17.34 1.34
N SER A 124 -14.89 -18.62 1.53
CA SER A 124 -15.02 -19.23 2.86
C SER A 124 -14.03 -18.56 3.84
N ALA A 125 -14.36 -18.56 5.13
CA ALA A 125 -13.43 -18.15 6.17
C ALA A 125 -12.06 -18.79 6.02
N THR A 126 -12.03 -20.06 5.63
CA THR A 126 -10.81 -20.84 5.33
C THR A 126 -9.94 -20.17 4.26
N THR A 127 -10.53 -19.62 3.17
CA THR A 127 -9.78 -18.94 2.11
C THR A 127 -9.13 -17.67 2.64
N VAL A 128 -9.87 -16.89 3.43
CA VAL A 128 -9.37 -15.64 4.02
C VAL A 128 -8.23 -15.92 4.99
N VAL A 129 -8.40 -16.92 5.86
CA VAL A 129 -7.35 -17.36 6.80
C VAL A 129 -6.10 -17.81 6.06
N THR A 130 -6.24 -18.58 4.98
CA THR A 130 -5.10 -19.00 4.17
C THR A 130 -4.34 -17.80 3.57
N GLN A 131 -5.06 -16.79 3.09
CA GLN A 131 -4.44 -15.55 2.57
C GLN A 131 -3.68 -14.77 3.65
N LEU A 132 -4.22 -14.74 4.86
CA LEU A 132 -3.58 -14.08 5.99
C LEU A 132 -2.36 -14.85 6.50
N ASP A 133 -2.42 -16.18 6.52
CA ASP A 133 -1.27 -17.02 6.88
C ASP A 133 -0.14 -16.85 5.86
N GLN A 134 -0.46 -16.83 4.58
CA GLN A 134 0.50 -16.50 3.53
C GLN A 134 1.12 -15.10 3.69
N LEU A 135 0.34 -14.10 4.13
CA LEU A 135 0.87 -12.77 4.44
C LEU A 135 1.82 -12.81 5.65
N ALA A 136 1.45 -13.54 6.71
CA ALA A 136 2.31 -13.73 7.88
C ALA A 136 3.64 -14.41 7.49
N GLU A 137 3.61 -15.36 6.55
CA GLU A 137 4.83 -15.97 6.01
C GLU A 137 5.73 -14.98 5.28
N VAL A 138 5.18 -14.00 4.54
CA VAL A 138 6.00 -12.94 3.91
C VAL A 138 6.79 -12.14 4.94
N PHE A 139 6.16 -11.81 6.09
CA PHE A 139 6.86 -11.12 7.18
C PHE A 139 7.88 -12.03 7.89
N ARG A 140 7.50 -13.30 8.17
CA ARG A 140 8.39 -14.28 8.81
C ARG A 140 9.63 -14.54 7.97
N PHE A 141 9.47 -14.72 6.66
CA PHE A 141 10.57 -14.89 5.72
C PHE A 141 11.54 -13.71 5.78
N TRP A 142 11.03 -12.48 5.70
CA TRP A 142 11.88 -11.29 5.81
C TRP A 142 12.64 -11.22 7.13
N ARG A 143 11.94 -11.37 8.26
CA ARG A 143 12.57 -11.33 9.59
C ARG A 143 13.69 -12.35 9.73
N SER A 144 13.47 -13.57 9.27
CA SER A 144 14.48 -14.64 9.32
C SER A 144 15.69 -14.32 8.43
N ALA A 145 15.47 -13.90 7.20
CA ALA A 145 16.53 -13.56 6.26
C ALA A 145 17.35 -12.34 6.75
N HIS A 146 16.66 -11.30 7.24
CA HIS A 146 17.30 -10.10 7.80
C HIS A 146 18.12 -10.44 9.04
N GLN A 147 17.61 -11.27 9.96
CA GLN A 147 18.34 -11.71 11.15
C GLN A 147 19.58 -12.54 10.79
N ALA A 148 19.47 -13.46 9.85
CA ALA A 148 20.62 -14.23 9.35
C ALA A 148 21.68 -13.30 8.74
N CYS A 149 21.26 -12.36 7.90
CA CYS A 149 22.15 -11.36 7.32
C CYS A 149 22.81 -10.47 8.39
N ALA A 150 22.11 -10.10 9.44
CA ALA A 150 22.67 -9.31 10.55
C ALA A 150 23.78 -10.06 11.31
N VAL A 151 23.69 -11.38 11.37
CA VAL A 151 24.74 -12.23 11.99
C VAL A 151 25.93 -12.44 11.04
N GLU A 152 25.67 -12.78 9.78
CA GLU A 152 26.71 -13.14 8.82
C GLU A 152 27.40 -11.92 8.19
N SER A 153 26.63 -10.88 7.92
CA SER A 153 27.07 -9.66 7.24
C SER A 153 26.44 -8.41 7.86
N PRO A 154 26.84 -7.97 9.05
CA PRO A 154 26.19 -6.88 9.78
C PRO A 154 26.10 -5.55 9.00
N ARG A 155 27.09 -5.27 8.13
CA ARG A 155 27.08 -4.07 7.29
C ARG A 155 26.01 -4.14 6.20
N SER A 156 25.78 -5.33 5.65
CA SER A 156 24.74 -5.58 4.65
C SER A 156 23.34 -5.38 5.22
N ALA A 157 23.12 -5.88 6.45
CA ALA A 157 21.85 -5.77 7.16
C ALA A 157 21.40 -4.32 7.42
N VAL A 158 22.35 -3.39 7.51
CA VAL A 158 22.10 -1.95 7.71
C VAL A 158 22.29 -1.13 6.43
N SER A 159 22.48 -1.79 5.28
CA SER A 159 22.58 -1.09 4.00
C SER A 159 21.30 -0.32 3.68
N PRO A 160 21.37 0.78 2.92
CA PRO A 160 20.18 1.58 2.58
C PRO A 160 19.05 0.78 1.96
N LEU A 161 19.36 -0.17 1.05
CA LEU A 161 18.35 -1.02 0.42
C LEU A 161 17.65 -1.94 1.42
N VAL A 162 18.39 -2.63 2.27
CA VAL A 162 17.84 -3.54 3.30
C VAL A 162 17.04 -2.76 4.33
N THR A 163 17.58 -1.64 4.82
CA THR A 163 16.87 -0.75 5.77
C THR A 163 15.58 -0.19 5.18
N PHE A 164 15.57 0.10 3.88
CA PHE A 164 14.37 0.55 3.20
C PHE A 164 13.26 -0.51 3.24
N VAL A 165 13.56 -1.75 2.86
CA VAL A 165 12.59 -2.87 2.87
C VAL A 165 12.12 -3.14 4.30
N ASP A 166 13.05 -3.20 5.26
CA ASP A 166 12.75 -3.45 6.67
C ASP A 166 11.75 -2.42 7.22
N ARG A 167 12.01 -1.13 6.97
CA ARG A 167 11.12 -0.04 7.40
C ARG A 167 9.74 -0.15 6.76
N ARG A 168 9.66 -0.45 5.46
CA ARG A 168 8.39 -0.55 4.74
C ARG A 168 7.53 -1.70 5.25
N LEU A 169 8.15 -2.86 5.51
CA LEU A 169 7.45 -4.01 6.08
C LEU A 169 7.04 -3.78 7.53
N ALA A 170 7.89 -3.17 8.35
CA ALA A 170 7.55 -2.79 9.72
C ALA A 170 6.39 -1.79 9.78
N ASP A 171 6.32 -0.83 8.84
CA ASP A 171 5.20 0.11 8.76
C ASP A 171 3.88 -0.58 8.36
N LEU A 172 3.92 -1.56 7.44
CA LEU A 172 2.76 -2.37 7.09
C LEU A 172 2.30 -3.24 8.26
N GLU A 173 3.22 -3.94 8.92
CA GLU A 173 2.93 -4.78 10.09
C GLU A 173 2.32 -3.95 11.24
N ARG A 174 2.88 -2.77 11.53
CA ARG A 174 2.32 -1.84 12.51
C ARG A 174 0.91 -1.37 12.13
N THR A 175 0.67 -1.09 10.87
CA THR A 175 -0.66 -0.70 10.39
C THR A 175 -1.67 -1.82 10.62
N LEU A 176 -1.30 -3.06 10.38
CA LEU A 176 -2.13 -4.24 10.65
C LEU A 176 -2.44 -4.36 12.15
N LEU A 177 -1.43 -4.25 13.01
CA LEU A 177 -1.62 -4.25 14.46
C LEU A 177 -2.58 -3.15 14.93
N GLU A 178 -2.45 -1.94 14.39
CA GLU A 178 -3.30 -0.79 14.72
C GLU A 178 -4.76 -0.95 14.25
N THR A 179 -5.02 -1.82 13.28
CA THR A 179 -6.38 -2.21 12.86
C THR A 179 -6.92 -3.40 13.65
N GLY A 180 -6.18 -3.89 14.65
CA GLY A 180 -6.56 -5.03 15.47
C GLY A 180 -6.22 -6.39 14.88
N PHE A 181 -5.47 -6.40 13.78
CA PHE A 181 -5.04 -7.62 13.11
C PHE A 181 -3.64 -8.02 13.57
N GLN A 182 -3.54 -9.21 14.18
CA GLN A 182 -2.27 -9.81 14.58
C GLN A 182 -1.97 -11.01 13.68
N PRO A 183 -0.96 -10.93 12.80
CA PRO A 183 -0.64 -12.02 11.87
C PRO A 183 -0.32 -13.36 12.57
N ASP A 184 0.14 -13.31 13.81
CA ASP A 184 0.54 -14.50 14.57
C ASP A 184 -0.63 -15.12 15.38
N GLU A 185 -1.83 -14.47 15.45
CA GLU A 185 -3.02 -14.95 16.19
C GLU A 185 -4.18 -15.38 15.26
N LEU A 186 -3.86 -15.88 14.08
CA LEU A 186 -4.85 -16.24 13.04
C LEU A 186 -5.86 -17.31 13.48
N ALA A 187 -5.46 -18.24 14.32
CA ALA A 187 -6.35 -19.29 14.81
C ALA A 187 -7.48 -18.73 15.71
N ALA A 188 -7.17 -17.70 16.52
CA ALA A 188 -8.18 -17.02 17.35
C ALA A 188 -9.14 -16.18 16.48
N LEU A 189 -8.63 -15.60 15.42
CA LEU A 189 -9.42 -14.81 14.47
C LEU A 189 -10.43 -15.69 13.71
N THR A 190 -10.05 -16.90 13.32
CA THR A 190 -10.92 -17.82 12.59
C THR A 190 -12.20 -18.12 13.36
N ALA A 191 -12.08 -18.40 14.66
CA ALA A 191 -13.23 -18.71 15.51
C ALA A 191 -14.22 -17.53 15.66
N VAL A 192 -13.74 -16.28 15.53
CA VAL A 192 -14.57 -15.09 15.64
C VAL A 192 -15.27 -14.76 14.31
N ILE A 193 -14.61 -15.00 13.17
CA ILE A 193 -15.12 -14.58 11.85
C ILE A 193 -16.02 -15.62 11.18
N GLU A 194 -16.00 -16.90 11.62
CA GLU A 194 -16.85 -17.95 11.02
C GLU A 194 -18.35 -17.67 11.15
N ASP A 195 -18.76 -17.05 12.25
CA ASP A 195 -20.17 -16.75 12.55
C ASP A 195 -20.55 -15.28 12.27
N ASP A 196 -19.60 -14.42 11.88
CA ASP A 196 -19.85 -13.00 11.60
C ASP A 196 -19.46 -12.63 10.16
N ALA A 197 -20.44 -12.59 9.27
CA ALA A 197 -20.25 -12.25 7.87
C ALA A 197 -19.68 -10.83 7.65
N ALA A 198 -19.98 -9.87 8.54
CA ALA A 198 -19.46 -8.51 8.44
C ALA A 198 -17.97 -8.47 8.83
N ALA A 199 -17.61 -9.15 9.92
CA ALA A 199 -16.22 -9.30 10.35
C ALA A 199 -15.40 -10.03 9.28
N LEU A 200 -15.92 -11.11 8.69
CA LEU A 200 -15.28 -11.85 7.60
C LEU A 200 -15.04 -10.95 6.39
N ALA A 201 -16.01 -10.12 6.01
CA ALA A 201 -15.88 -9.18 4.90
C ALA A 201 -14.78 -8.13 5.18
N GLU A 202 -14.72 -7.57 6.39
CA GLU A 202 -13.69 -6.58 6.77
C GLU A 202 -12.29 -7.21 6.74
N VAL A 203 -12.11 -8.39 7.34
CA VAL A 203 -10.83 -9.11 7.37
C VAL A 203 -10.37 -9.47 5.96
N ARG A 204 -11.28 -9.90 5.09
CA ARG A 204 -10.97 -10.15 3.67
C ARG A 204 -10.48 -8.90 2.95
N LEU A 205 -11.13 -7.76 3.17
CA LEU A 205 -10.71 -6.50 2.57
C LEU A 205 -9.33 -6.07 3.08
N MET A 206 -9.04 -6.29 4.37
CA MET A 206 -7.71 -6.04 4.95
C MET A 206 -6.65 -6.94 4.31
N ALA A 207 -6.93 -8.22 4.12
CA ALA A 207 -6.03 -9.15 3.43
C ALA A 207 -5.74 -8.70 1.98
N CYS A 208 -6.77 -8.29 1.24
CA CYS A 208 -6.63 -7.78 -0.12
C CYS A 208 -5.78 -6.48 -0.17
N GLU A 209 -6.02 -5.55 0.75
CA GLU A 209 -5.26 -4.30 0.81
C GLU A 209 -3.81 -4.54 1.23
N SER A 210 -3.56 -5.44 2.20
CA SER A 210 -2.21 -5.83 2.62
C SER A 210 -1.43 -6.44 1.46
N ARG A 211 -2.07 -7.31 0.70
CA ARG A 211 -1.50 -7.94 -0.50
C ARG A 211 -1.10 -6.88 -1.54
N LYS A 212 -1.96 -5.89 -1.77
CA LYS A 212 -1.65 -4.75 -2.64
C LYS A 212 -0.43 -3.98 -2.12
N GLN A 213 -0.37 -3.69 -0.80
CA GLN A 213 0.74 -2.95 -0.21
C GLN A 213 2.08 -3.71 -0.31
N VAL A 214 2.10 -5.04 -0.16
CA VAL A 214 3.30 -5.85 -0.45
C VAL A 214 3.72 -5.68 -1.91
N GLY A 215 2.78 -5.68 -2.85
CA GLY A 215 3.06 -5.40 -4.26
C GLY A 215 3.64 -4.00 -4.50
N ASP A 216 3.11 -3.00 -3.81
CA ASP A 216 3.59 -1.62 -3.88
C ASP A 216 5.03 -1.51 -3.34
N ILE A 217 5.35 -2.20 -2.23
CA ILE A 217 6.71 -2.27 -1.69
C ILE A 217 7.66 -2.90 -2.71
N LEU A 218 7.28 -4.01 -3.34
CA LEU A 218 8.09 -4.65 -4.38
C LEU A 218 8.36 -3.73 -5.57
N ASN A 219 7.34 -3.01 -6.04
CA ASN A 219 7.48 -2.06 -7.14
C ASN A 219 8.39 -0.89 -6.74
N GLU A 220 8.29 -0.41 -5.50
CA GLU A 220 9.15 0.64 -4.98
C GLU A 220 10.61 0.17 -4.84
N VAL A 221 10.85 -1.07 -4.40
CA VAL A 221 12.19 -1.69 -4.38
C VAL A 221 12.78 -1.74 -5.79
N ARG A 222 12.01 -2.20 -6.79
CA ARG A 222 12.46 -2.26 -8.19
C ARG A 222 12.82 -0.89 -8.72
N ARG A 223 11.97 0.12 -8.46
CA ARG A 223 12.22 1.50 -8.89
C ARG A 223 13.49 2.07 -8.28
N ARG A 224 13.74 1.79 -7.00
CA ARG A 224 14.90 2.32 -6.26
C ARG A 224 16.13 1.41 -6.28
N TRP A 225 16.10 0.33 -7.04
CA TRP A 225 17.14 -0.70 -7.01
C TRP A 225 18.55 -0.17 -7.28
N THR A 226 18.66 0.78 -8.21
CA THR A 226 19.94 1.43 -8.56
C THR A 226 20.27 2.63 -7.68
N GLU A 227 19.28 3.23 -7.03
CA GLU A 227 19.41 4.42 -6.19
C GLU A 227 19.88 4.07 -4.77
N LEU A 228 19.43 2.92 -4.25
CA LEU A 228 19.73 2.47 -2.89
C LEU A 228 20.95 1.56 -2.88
N PRO A 229 22.09 2.04 -2.33
CA PRO A 229 23.30 1.23 -2.28
C PRO A 229 23.13 0.04 -1.33
N SER A 230 23.64 -1.10 -1.77
CA SER A 230 23.82 -2.32 -0.98
C SER A 230 24.92 -3.16 -1.63
N ASP A 231 25.56 -3.99 -0.83
CA ASP A 231 26.48 -5.01 -1.29
C ASP A 231 25.73 -6.27 -1.80
N GLU A 232 26.48 -7.26 -2.24
CA GLU A 232 25.94 -8.50 -2.81
C GLU A 232 25.03 -9.24 -1.82
N SER A 233 25.43 -9.36 -0.56
CA SER A 233 24.63 -10.05 0.48
C SER A 233 23.32 -9.35 0.75
N GLY A 234 23.32 -8.02 0.89
CA GLY A 234 22.10 -7.24 1.10
C GLY A 234 21.18 -7.24 -0.13
N ARG A 235 21.73 -7.28 -1.35
CA ARG A 235 20.93 -7.46 -2.56
C ARG A 235 20.30 -8.84 -2.63
N ALA A 236 21.06 -9.89 -2.31
CA ALA A 236 20.59 -11.26 -2.35
C ALA A 236 19.37 -11.48 -1.44
N ILE A 237 19.38 -11.00 -0.20
CA ILE A 237 18.22 -11.17 0.70
C ILE A 237 16.98 -10.42 0.21
N VAL A 238 17.13 -9.25 -0.40
CA VAL A 238 16.02 -8.50 -0.96
C VAL A 238 15.46 -9.17 -2.21
N GLU A 239 16.31 -9.74 -3.05
CA GLU A 239 15.89 -10.54 -4.22
C GLU A 239 15.15 -11.81 -3.81
N ASP A 240 15.65 -12.52 -2.79
CA ASP A 240 15.02 -13.75 -2.28
C ASP A 240 13.64 -13.46 -1.70
N TRP A 241 13.54 -12.42 -0.86
CA TRP A 241 12.27 -11.95 -0.34
C TRP A 241 11.33 -11.50 -1.48
N GLY A 242 11.86 -10.81 -2.48
CA GLY A 242 11.09 -10.36 -3.65
C GLY A 242 10.51 -11.53 -4.44
N ARG A 243 11.29 -12.59 -4.68
CA ARG A 243 10.81 -13.82 -5.34
C ARG A 243 9.73 -14.52 -4.54
N TYR A 244 9.93 -14.64 -3.23
CA TYR A 244 8.96 -15.24 -2.32
C TYR A 244 7.63 -14.45 -2.33
N SER A 245 7.71 -13.13 -2.20
CA SER A 245 6.54 -12.25 -2.20
C SER A 245 5.82 -12.21 -3.56
N ASP A 246 6.54 -12.31 -4.67
CA ASP A 246 5.94 -12.45 -6.01
C ASP A 246 5.12 -13.74 -6.16
N ALA A 247 5.55 -14.85 -5.54
CA ALA A 247 4.78 -16.08 -5.51
C ALA A 247 3.48 -15.90 -4.71
N PHE A 248 3.55 -15.25 -3.54
CA PHE A 248 2.39 -14.86 -2.73
C PHE A 248 1.38 -14.00 -3.50
N LEU A 249 1.85 -13.02 -4.29
CA LEU A 249 0.99 -12.14 -5.07
C LEU A 249 0.28 -12.84 -6.23
N LYS A 250 0.76 -14.00 -6.67
CA LYS A 250 0.17 -14.79 -7.76
C LYS A 250 -0.81 -15.87 -7.28
N ALA A 251 -0.67 -16.30 -6.03
CA ALA A 251 -1.57 -17.26 -5.39
C ALA A 251 -2.92 -16.63 -5.02
#